data_3cef641b9f6dc29301bc5b8f3da20932
#
_entry.id   3cef641b9f6dc29301bc5b8f3da20932
#
_cell.length_a   1.000
_cell.length_b   1.000
_cell.length_c   1.000
_cell.angle_alpha   90.00
_cell.angle_beta   90.00
_cell.angle_gamma   90.00
#
_symmetry.space_group_name_H-M   'P 1'
#
loop_
_entity.id
_entity.type
_entity.pdbx_description
1 polymer ?
#
loop_
_entity_poly.entity_id
_entity_poly.type
_entity_poly.pdbx_seq_one_letter_code
_entity_poly.pdbx_strand_id
1 'polypeptide(L)'
;MNKNFYFILILFIFNGCQPLNFSNKKTTYSKTWDKGAMVSAANPYAVNTAVRILEKGGSATDAAIAAHLVLGLVEPQSSGLGGGGFVLNFDFKTNDLTFIDGRETAPANAKIDMFMKEDGTVMSFMEAVPSGKAVGTPGIVALYETAHKAYGLLPWDALFEDAIDLASNGFIVSPRLAKYVDFAETKGRLTKNPGAKEYFYPNGKKIQK
;
A
#
# COMPACT_ATOMS: atom_id res chain seq x y z
N MET A 1 -11.85 -76.50 16.77
CA MET A 1 -11.41 -75.19 17.23
C MET A 1 -11.13 -74.31 16.01
N ASN A 2 -12.17 -73.62 15.52
CA ASN A 2 -12.06 -72.77 14.31
C ASN A 2 -11.92 -71.33 14.74
N LYS A 3 -10.75 -70.75 14.40
CA LYS A 3 -10.55 -69.31 14.55
C LYS A 3 -10.78 -68.63 13.19
N ASN A 4 -11.93 -68.01 13.04
CA ASN A 4 -12.21 -67.13 11.89
C ASN A 4 -11.52 -65.80 12.11
N PHE A 5 -10.53 -65.52 11.26
CA PHE A 5 -9.86 -64.25 11.16
C PHE A 5 -10.63 -63.35 10.15
N TYR A 6 -11.38 -62.38 10.63
CA TYR A 6 -12.01 -61.38 9.77
C TYR A 6 -10.97 -60.31 9.40
N PHE A 7 -10.61 -60.28 8.12
CA PHE A 7 -9.77 -59.27 7.52
C PHE A 7 -10.67 -58.07 7.21
N ILE A 8 -10.62 -57.01 8.02
CA ILE A 8 -11.29 -55.72 7.74
C ILE A 8 -10.46 -54.98 6.73
N LEU A 9 -10.94 -54.95 5.48
CA LEU A 9 -10.34 -54.15 4.41
C LEU A 9 -10.82 -52.67 4.59
N ILE A 10 -9.95 -51.82 5.14
CA ILE A 10 -10.22 -50.39 5.21
C ILE A 10 -9.96 -49.79 3.85
N LEU A 11 -10.99 -49.50 3.10
CA LEU A 11 -10.96 -48.72 1.87
C LEU A 11 -10.67 -47.26 2.23
N PHE A 12 -9.43 -46.77 2.06
CA PHE A 12 -9.11 -45.37 2.03
C PHE A 12 -9.68 -44.79 0.73
N ILE A 13 -10.80 -44.11 0.80
CA ILE A 13 -11.31 -43.28 -0.29
C ILE A 13 -10.41 -42.03 -0.34
N PHE A 14 -9.43 -42.05 -1.23
CA PHE A 14 -8.73 -40.84 -1.62
C PHE A 14 -9.75 -39.94 -2.34
N ASN A 15 -10.33 -38.96 -1.61
CA ASN A 15 -10.95 -37.80 -2.25
C ASN A 15 -9.84 -37.05 -2.97
N GLY A 16 -9.64 -37.37 -4.24
CA GLY A 16 -8.74 -36.66 -5.11
C GLY A 16 -9.10 -35.17 -5.11
N CYS A 17 -8.09 -34.33 -4.93
CA CYS A 17 -8.22 -32.90 -5.19
C CYS A 17 -8.91 -32.70 -6.53
N GLN A 18 -10.15 -32.25 -6.52
CA GLN A 18 -10.82 -31.80 -7.73
C GLN A 18 -10.05 -30.60 -8.25
N PRO A 19 -9.62 -30.59 -9.50
CA PRO A 19 -9.03 -29.40 -10.07
C PRO A 19 -10.07 -28.28 -9.99
N LEU A 20 -9.70 -27.15 -9.36
CA LEU A 20 -10.50 -25.93 -9.37
C LEU A 20 -10.74 -25.59 -10.85
N ASN A 21 -11.93 -25.88 -11.35
CA ASN A 21 -12.37 -25.45 -12.66
C ASN A 21 -12.53 -23.93 -12.59
N PHE A 22 -11.46 -23.19 -12.88
CA PHE A 22 -11.57 -21.78 -13.22
C PHE A 22 -12.40 -21.74 -14.51
N SER A 23 -13.70 -21.55 -14.35
CA SER A 23 -14.57 -21.20 -15.47
C SER A 23 -13.92 -20.00 -16.17
N ASN A 24 -13.35 -20.25 -17.36
CA ASN A 24 -12.98 -19.21 -18.31
C ASN A 24 -14.25 -18.52 -18.81
N LYS A 25 -14.97 -17.84 -17.89
CA LYS A 25 -15.86 -16.78 -18.30
C LYS A 25 -14.96 -15.73 -18.96
N LYS A 26 -14.86 -15.79 -20.27
CA LYS A 26 -14.42 -14.64 -21.05
C LYS A 26 -15.29 -13.49 -20.60
N THR A 27 -14.80 -12.66 -19.70
CA THR A 27 -15.39 -11.37 -19.41
C THR A 27 -15.27 -10.62 -20.70
N THR A 28 -16.36 -10.57 -21.45
CA THR A 28 -16.44 -9.73 -22.66
C THR A 28 -16.45 -8.32 -22.13
N TYR A 29 -15.27 -7.72 -21.99
CA TYR A 29 -15.16 -6.27 -21.78
C TYR A 29 -15.81 -5.65 -23.00
N SER A 30 -16.93 -4.97 -22.81
CA SER A 30 -17.52 -4.18 -23.87
C SER A 30 -16.44 -3.19 -24.34
N LYS A 31 -16.20 -3.14 -25.64
CA LYS A 31 -15.17 -2.33 -26.28
C LYS A 31 -15.57 -0.84 -26.29
N THR A 32 -15.85 -0.28 -25.11
CA THR A 32 -16.13 1.15 -24.92
C THR A 32 -14.88 1.89 -24.44
N TRP A 33 -13.71 1.42 -24.86
CA TRP A 33 -12.41 2.05 -24.65
C TRP A 33 -12.09 3.09 -25.73
N ASP A 34 -13.11 3.77 -26.24
CA ASP A 34 -12.89 4.89 -27.15
C ASP A 34 -12.37 6.07 -26.30
N LYS A 35 -11.03 6.20 -26.25
CA LYS A 35 -10.27 7.37 -25.82
C LYS A 35 -10.15 7.63 -24.31
N GLY A 36 -10.25 6.64 -23.44
CA GLY A 36 -10.14 6.89 -22.01
C GLY A 36 -8.97 6.20 -21.36
N ALA A 37 -8.13 6.95 -20.64
CA ALA A 37 -7.29 6.40 -19.60
C ALA A 37 -8.15 5.96 -18.42
N MET A 38 -7.73 4.91 -17.71
CA MET A 38 -8.43 4.44 -16.50
C MET A 38 -7.51 4.54 -15.28
N VAL A 39 -8.08 4.97 -14.16
CA VAL A 39 -7.40 5.03 -12.87
C VAL A 39 -8.20 4.28 -11.83
N SER A 40 -7.50 3.51 -11.00
CA SER A 40 -8.06 2.91 -9.80
C SER A 40 -7.12 3.16 -8.62
N ALA A 41 -7.65 3.71 -7.53
CA ALA A 41 -6.91 3.96 -6.29
C ALA A 41 -7.84 3.82 -5.07
N ALA A 42 -7.25 3.71 -3.88
CA ALA A 42 -7.99 3.46 -2.64
C ALA A 42 -8.83 4.65 -2.14
N ASN A 43 -8.65 5.84 -2.74
CA ASN A 43 -9.35 7.05 -2.31
C ASN A 43 -9.73 7.91 -3.51
N PRO A 44 -10.95 8.50 -3.55
CA PRO A 44 -11.40 9.34 -4.65
C PRO A 44 -10.51 10.54 -4.95
N TYR A 45 -9.90 11.16 -3.94
CA TYR A 45 -8.96 12.26 -4.14
C TYR A 45 -7.78 11.83 -5.02
N ALA A 46 -7.20 10.66 -4.74
CA ALA A 46 -6.09 10.12 -5.53
C ALA A 46 -6.52 9.77 -6.96
N VAL A 47 -7.72 9.22 -7.15
CA VAL A 47 -8.28 8.93 -8.48
C VAL A 47 -8.43 10.24 -9.28
N ASN A 48 -9.05 11.26 -8.68
CA ASN A 48 -9.27 12.55 -9.34
C ASN A 48 -7.95 13.23 -9.72
N THR A 49 -6.95 13.17 -8.84
CA THR A 49 -5.59 13.68 -9.12
C THR A 49 -4.97 12.97 -10.31
N ALA A 50 -4.97 11.62 -10.32
CA ALA A 50 -4.41 10.87 -11.43
C ALA A 50 -5.11 11.15 -12.76
N VAL A 51 -6.44 11.28 -12.75
CA VAL A 51 -7.21 11.65 -13.95
C VAL A 51 -6.78 13.03 -14.47
N ARG A 52 -6.68 14.04 -13.58
CA ARG A 52 -6.21 15.39 -13.97
C ARG A 52 -4.80 15.38 -14.56
N ILE A 53 -3.88 14.56 -14.00
CA ILE A 53 -2.53 14.41 -14.54
C ILE A 53 -2.60 13.84 -15.98
N LEU A 54 -3.41 12.81 -16.20
CA LEU A 54 -3.60 12.23 -17.55
C LEU A 54 -4.25 13.23 -18.53
N GLU A 55 -5.22 14.01 -18.09
CA GLU A 55 -5.85 15.07 -18.88
C GLU A 55 -4.87 16.21 -19.25
N LYS A 56 -3.90 16.51 -18.39
CA LYS A 56 -2.79 17.44 -18.66
C LYS A 56 -1.75 16.86 -19.64
N GLY A 57 -1.92 15.63 -20.10
CA GLY A 57 -0.98 14.94 -21.02
C GLY A 57 0.16 14.20 -20.30
N GLY A 58 0.02 13.96 -19.01
CA GLY A 58 0.96 13.16 -18.24
C GLY A 58 0.92 11.67 -18.62
N SER A 59 1.99 10.97 -18.29
CA SER A 59 2.09 9.52 -18.44
C SER A 59 1.30 8.78 -17.37
N ALA A 60 1.13 7.46 -17.53
CA ALA A 60 0.61 6.59 -16.47
C ALA A 60 1.49 6.63 -15.22
N THR A 61 2.81 6.79 -15.40
CA THR A 61 3.78 6.93 -14.30
C THR A 61 3.58 8.25 -13.56
N ASP A 62 3.42 9.37 -14.27
CA ASP A 62 3.10 10.67 -13.64
C ASP A 62 1.83 10.59 -12.83
N ALA A 63 0.78 10.00 -13.40
CA ALA A 63 -0.51 9.83 -12.74
C ALA A 63 -0.40 8.94 -11.49
N ALA A 64 0.38 7.87 -11.54
CA ALA A 64 0.61 6.97 -10.42
C ALA A 64 1.38 7.66 -9.28
N ILE A 65 2.41 8.44 -9.59
CA ILE A 65 3.19 9.21 -8.61
C ILE A 65 2.29 10.23 -7.92
N ALA A 66 1.57 11.05 -8.68
CA ALA A 66 0.68 12.08 -8.12
C ALA A 66 -0.44 11.47 -7.26
N ALA A 67 -1.05 10.35 -7.71
CA ALA A 67 -2.03 9.62 -6.91
C ALA A 67 -1.44 9.11 -5.59
N HIS A 68 -0.22 8.58 -5.60
CA HIS A 68 0.43 8.04 -4.40
C HIS A 68 0.83 9.15 -3.43
N LEU A 69 1.25 10.32 -3.90
CA LEU A 69 1.47 11.50 -3.07
C LEU A 69 0.21 11.90 -2.31
N VAL A 70 -0.94 11.94 -3.00
CA VAL A 70 -2.24 12.21 -2.40
C VAL A 70 -2.64 11.11 -1.42
N LEU A 71 -2.44 9.83 -1.76
CA LEU A 71 -2.72 8.71 -0.85
C LEU A 71 -1.92 8.80 0.44
N GLY A 72 -0.66 9.23 0.38
CA GLY A 72 0.17 9.45 1.58
C GLY A 72 -0.42 10.47 2.55
N LEU A 73 -1.24 11.38 2.05
CA LEU A 73 -1.92 12.40 2.83
C LEU A 73 -3.31 11.93 3.32
N VAL A 74 -4.15 11.37 2.41
CA VAL A 74 -5.56 11.07 2.71
C VAL A 74 -5.78 9.65 3.25
N GLU A 75 -4.79 8.76 3.12
CA GLU A 75 -4.77 7.37 3.63
C GLU A 75 -3.42 7.05 4.32
N PRO A 76 -2.97 7.86 5.30
CA PRO A 76 -1.63 7.77 5.87
C PRO A 76 -1.35 6.45 6.61
N GLN A 77 -2.41 5.70 6.98
CA GLN A 77 -2.28 4.38 7.60
C GLN A 77 -1.77 3.30 6.63
N SER A 78 -1.79 3.58 5.32
CA SER A 78 -1.47 2.60 4.27
C SER A 78 -0.45 3.10 3.26
N SER A 79 -0.12 4.40 3.28
CA SER A 79 0.71 5.04 2.27
C SER A 79 1.48 6.21 2.86
N GLY A 80 2.66 6.55 2.35
CA GLY A 80 3.41 7.70 2.84
C GLY A 80 4.82 7.80 2.28
N LEU A 81 5.41 9.00 2.38
CA LEU A 81 6.76 9.32 1.90
C LEU A 81 7.87 8.63 2.71
N GLY A 82 7.57 8.19 3.92
CA GLY A 82 8.50 7.45 4.78
C GLY A 82 8.53 5.95 4.53
N GLY A 83 7.82 5.46 3.53
CA GLY A 83 7.72 4.05 3.19
C GLY A 83 8.49 3.67 1.93
N GLY A 84 8.09 2.57 1.33
CA GLY A 84 8.58 2.07 0.07
C GLY A 84 7.45 1.53 -0.80
N GLY A 85 7.80 1.01 -1.96
CA GLY A 85 6.84 0.47 -2.89
C GLY A 85 7.50 -0.20 -4.08
N PHE A 86 6.66 -0.66 -4.98
CA PHE A 86 7.07 -1.28 -6.24
C PHE A 86 6.33 -0.64 -7.39
N VAL A 87 7.00 -0.51 -8.53
CA VAL A 87 6.38 -0.10 -9.79
C VAL A 87 6.52 -1.22 -10.81
N LEU A 88 5.40 -1.58 -11.42
CA LEU A 88 5.36 -2.35 -12.66
C LEU A 88 4.88 -1.42 -13.76
N ASN A 89 5.74 -1.16 -14.74
CA ASN A 89 5.42 -0.36 -15.92
C ASN A 89 5.44 -1.24 -17.16
N PHE A 90 4.32 -1.27 -17.89
CA PHE A 90 4.21 -1.99 -19.15
C PHE A 90 4.08 -1.00 -20.30
N ASP A 91 5.03 -1.01 -21.22
CA ASP A 91 4.97 -0.26 -22.46
C ASP A 91 4.38 -1.14 -23.56
N PHE A 92 3.14 -0.81 -23.95
CA PHE A 92 2.44 -1.55 -25.00
C PHE A 92 3.09 -1.42 -26.39
N LYS A 93 3.85 -0.36 -26.66
CA LYS A 93 4.49 -0.14 -27.95
C LYS A 93 5.70 -1.04 -28.18
N THR A 94 6.50 -1.21 -27.13
CA THR A 94 7.70 -2.07 -27.15
C THR A 94 7.43 -3.47 -26.62
N ASN A 95 6.29 -3.68 -25.97
CA ASN A 95 5.92 -4.90 -25.24
C ASN A 95 6.87 -5.19 -24.07
N ASP A 96 7.48 -4.14 -23.50
CA ASP A 96 8.41 -4.25 -22.39
C ASP A 96 7.70 -4.12 -21.04
N LEU A 97 8.06 -4.98 -20.11
CA LEU A 97 7.64 -4.90 -18.72
C LEU A 97 8.85 -4.55 -17.84
N THR A 98 8.78 -3.42 -17.18
CA THR A 98 9.82 -2.96 -16.26
C THR A 98 9.33 -3.04 -14.81
N PHE A 99 10.17 -3.59 -13.93
CA PHE A 99 9.97 -3.61 -12.49
C PHE A 99 10.99 -2.70 -11.81
N ILE A 100 10.53 -1.81 -10.94
CA ILE A 100 11.38 -0.95 -10.12
C ILE A 100 11.08 -1.26 -8.65
N ASP A 101 12.12 -1.66 -7.92
CA ASP A 101 12.06 -1.95 -6.48
C ASP A 101 12.52 -0.71 -5.69
N GLY A 102 11.58 -0.13 -4.96
CA GLY A 102 11.82 0.98 -4.03
C GLY A 102 11.39 0.61 -2.62
N ARG A 103 11.45 -0.67 -2.26
CA ARG A 103 11.15 -1.10 -0.91
C ARG A 103 12.17 -0.56 0.09
N GLU A 104 11.75 -0.41 1.33
CA GLU A 104 12.61 -0.02 2.43
C GLU A 104 13.72 -1.05 2.65
N THR A 105 14.90 -0.56 2.97
CA THR A 105 16.04 -1.39 3.38
C THR A 105 16.33 -1.20 4.87
N ALA A 106 17.03 -2.16 5.47
CA ALA A 106 17.51 -2.00 6.82
C ALA A 106 18.53 -0.85 6.87
N PRO A 107 18.50 0.02 7.90
CA PRO A 107 19.55 1.03 8.10
C PRO A 107 20.94 0.39 8.19
N ALA A 108 21.97 1.10 7.73
CA ALA A 108 23.35 0.59 7.74
C ALA A 108 23.84 0.14 9.13
N ASN A 109 23.33 0.78 10.18
CA ASN A 109 23.66 0.45 11.57
C ASN A 109 22.71 -0.57 12.22
N ALA A 110 21.84 -1.24 11.44
CA ALA A 110 20.98 -2.28 11.98
C ALA A 110 21.81 -3.45 12.51
N LYS A 111 21.44 -3.92 13.72
CA LYS A 111 22.11 -5.03 14.40
C LYS A 111 21.14 -6.18 14.59
N ILE A 112 21.67 -7.39 14.70
CA ILE A 112 20.88 -8.60 14.90
C ILE A 112 20.07 -8.60 16.19
N ASP A 113 20.55 -7.87 17.19
CA ASP A 113 19.96 -7.74 18.52
C ASP A 113 19.14 -6.45 18.73
N MET A 114 18.91 -5.67 17.66
CA MET A 114 18.24 -4.37 17.75
C MET A 114 16.83 -4.41 18.38
N PHE A 115 16.16 -5.57 18.32
CA PHE A 115 14.85 -5.79 18.96
C PHE A 115 14.92 -6.54 20.28
N MET A 116 16.10 -6.72 20.84
CA MET A 116 16.25 -7.26 22.21
C MET A 116 15.94 -6.18 23.24
N LYS A 117 15.31 -6.60 24.34
CA LYS A 117 15.10 -5.79 25.54
C LYS A 117 16.30 -5.92 26.49
N GLU A 118 16.38 -5.07 27.49
CA GLU A 118 17.43 -5.12 28.51
C GLU A 118 17.40 -6.41 29.35
N ASP A 119 16.23 -7.01 29.50
CA ASP A 119 16.03 -8.30 30.17
C ASP A 119 16.42 -9.53 29.34
N GLY A 120 16.93 -9.32 28.11
CA GLY A 120 17.33 -10.38 27.20
C GLY A 120 16.16 -11.00 26.41
N THR A 121 14.93 -10.53 26.57
CA THR A 121 13.78 -11.00 25.80
C THR A 121 13.63 -10.22 24.48
N VAL A 122 12.99 -10.81 23.49
CA VAL A 122 12.71 -10.16 22.21
C VAL A 122 11.45 -9.30 22.33
N MET A 123 11.49 -8.09 21.78
CA MET A 123 10.30 -7.24 21.67
C MET A 123 9.22 -7.96 20.86
N SER A 124 7.98 -7.92 21.34
CA SER A 124 6.85 -8.36 20.50
C SER A 124 6.69 -7.44 19.29
N PHE A 125 6.06 -7.95 18.24
CA PHE A 125 5.72 -7.15 17.05
C PHE A 125 4.99 -5.85 17.40
N MET A 126 4.08 -5.92 18.36
CA MET A 126 3.26 -4.77 18.79
C MET A 126 4.03 -3.73 19.61
N GLU A 127 5.16 -4.11 20.21
CA GLU A 127 6.10 -3.19 20.87
C GLU A 127 7.07 -2.59 19.84
N ALA A 128 7.51 -3.39 18.87
CA ALA A 128 8.49 -2.97 17.84
C ALA A 128 7.89 -1.97 16.84
N VAL A 129 6.68 -2.25 16.30
CA VAL A 129 6.04 -1.45 15.25
C VAL A 129 5.95 0.05 15.54
N PRO A 130 5.51 0.52 16.73
CA PRO A 130 5.45 1.95 17.02
C PRO A 130 6.80 2.54 17.46
N SER A 131 7.87 1.77 17.48
CA SER A 131 9.20 2.24 17.89
C SER A 131 10.02 2.74 16.71
N GLY A 132 10.94 3.67 16.95
CA GLY A 132 11.90 4.12 15.95
C GLY A 132 12.85 3.02 15.45
N LYS A 133 12.98 1.90 16.20
CA LYS A 133 13.80 0.75 15.80
C LYS A 133 13.25 0.02 14.58
N ALA A 134 11.94 0.10 14.32
CA ALA A 134 11.30 -0.58 13.20
C ALA A 134 11.25 0.28 11.91
N VAL A 135 11.82 1.48 11.92
CA VAL A 135 11.85 2.36 10.75
C VAL A 135 12.96 1.90 9.81
N GLY A 136 12.59 1.53 8.59
CA GLY A 136 13.53 1.26 7.51
C GLY A 136 14.01 2.54 6.83
N THR A 137 15.04 2.43 5.99
CA THR A 137 15.46 3.52 5.10
C THR A 137 14.41 3.66 4.00
N PRO A 138 13.72 4.80 3.86
CA PRO A 138 12.65 4.97 2.89
C PRO A 138 13.15 4.87 1.45
N GLY A 139 12.40 4.18 0.60
CA GLY A 139 12.73 4.03 -0.83
C GLY A 139 11.76 4.72 -1.77
N ILE A 140 10.58 5.16 -1.29
CA ILE A 140 9.49 5.60 -2.17
C ILE A 140 9.84 6.83 -3.00
N VAL A 141 10.53 7.83 -2.44
CA VAL A 141 10.89 9.06 -3.18
C VAL A 141 11.93 8.76 -4.26
N ALA A 142 12.93 7.91 -3.96
CA ALA A 142 13.89 7.44 -4.94
C ALA A 142 13.23 6.62 -6.06
N LEU A 143 12.22 5.81 -5.69
CA LEU A 143 11.38 5.08 -6.65
C LEU A 143 10.66 6.04 -7.62
N TYR A 144 10.03 7.10 -7.08
CA TYR A 144 9.36 8.10 -7.91
C TYR A 144 10.34 8.78 -8.86
N GLU A 145 11.48 9.23 -8.35
CA GLU A 145 12.50 9.89 -9.16
C GLU A 145 12.97 8.97 -10.28
N THR A 146 13.24 7.71 -9.98
CA THR A 146 13.67 6.71 -10.96
C THR A 146 12.60 6.45 -12.02
N ALA A 147 11.36 6.24 -11.60
CA ALA A 147 10.24 6.00 -12.49
C ALA A 147 9.93 7.23 -13.36
N HIS A 148 9.94 8.43 -12.77
CA HIS A 148 9.69 9.67 -13.48
C HIS A 148 10.79 9.98 -14.52
N LYS A 149 12.07 9.79 -14.18
CA LYS A 149 13.16 9.96 -15.15
C LYS A 149 13.04 9.03 -16.35
N ALA A 150 12.51 7.83 -16.14
CA ALA A 150 12.36 6.84 -17.20
C ALA A 150 11.09 7.03 -18.04
N TYR A 151 9.96 7.44 -17.41
CA TYR A 151 8.63 7.36 -18.02
C TYR A 151 7.77 8.61 -17.81
N GLY A 152 8.25 9.63 -17.08
CA GLY A 152 7.54 10.89 -16.86
C GLY A 152 7.48 11.74 -18.13
N LEU A 153 6.40 12.47 -18.29
CA LEU A 153 6.18 13.43 -19.38
C LEU A 153 5.95 14.85 -18.86
N LEU A 154 5.39 15.01 -17.66
CA LEU A 154 5.15 16.32 -17.04
C LEU A 154 6.35 16.75 -16.18
N PRO A 155 6.51 18.06 -15.92
CA PRO A 155 7.47 18.54 -14.94
C PRO A 155 7.26 17.89 -13.57
N TRP A 156 8.35 17.61 -12.86
CA TRP A 156 8.33 16.93 -11.57
C TRP A 156 7.46 17.63 -10.52
N ASP A 157 7.55 18.95 -10.44
CA ASP A 157 6.80 19.79 -9.51
C ASP A 157 5.29 19.77 -9.75
N ALA A 158 4.86 19.64 -11.00
CA ALA A 158 3.45 19.55 -11.35
C ALA A 158 2.74 18.33 -10.74
N LEU A 159 3.49 17.27 -10.40
CA LEU A 159 2.94 16.06 -9.80
C LEU A 159 2.54 16.25 -8.32
N PHE A 160 3.04 17.30 -7.68
CA PHE A 160 2.82 17.58 -6.26
C PHE A 160 1.70 18.59 -5.99
N GLU A 161 1.22 19.31 -7.01
CA GLU A 161 0.26 20.40 -6.86
C GLU A 161 -0.96 20.02 -6.04
N ASP A 162 -1.62 18.91 -6.38
CA ASP A 162 -2.84 18.48 -5.68
C ASP A 162 -2.58 18.02 -4.25
N ALA A 163 -1.45 17.36 -4.00
CA ALA A 163 -1.09 16.96 -2.64
C ALA A 163 -0.78 18.17 -1.77
N ILE A 164 -0.10 19.19 -2.32
CA ILE A 164 0.17 20.46 -1.64
C ILE A 164 -1.14 21.21 -1.34
N ASP A 165 -2.04 21.27 -2.31
CA ASP A 165 -3.35 21.92 -2.13
C ASP A 165 -4.15 21.24 -1.02
N LEU A 166 -4.28 19.91 -1.04
CA LEU A 166 -4.97 19.16 0.00
C LEU A 166 -4.31 19.28 1.37
N ALA A 167 -2.96 19.34 1.42
CA ALA A 167 -2.24 19.54 2.68
C ALA A 167 -2.47 20.94 3.25
N SER A 168 -2.58 21.96 2.40
CA SER A 168 -2.75 23.37 2.80
C SER A 168 -4.19 23.70 3.16
N ASN A 169 -5.16 23.20 2.41
CA ASN A 169 -6.57 23.56 2.53
C ASN A 169 -7.41 22.50 3.26
N GLY A 170 -6.82 21.33 3.52
CA GLY A 170 -7.50 20.21 4.16
C GLY A 170 -8.31 19.35 3.19
N PHE A 171 -8.81 18.25 3.71
CA PHE A 171 -9.63 17.27 2.97
C PHE A 171 -10.66 16.64 3.89
N ILE A 172 -11.71 16.05 3.30
CA ILE A 172 -12.71 15.31 4.08
C ILE A 172 -12.14 13.93 4.43
N VAL A 173 -12.11 13.63 5.73
CA VAL A 173 -11.63 12.34 6.26
C VAL A 173 -12.50 11.20 5.74
N SER A 174 -11.88 10.19 5.13
CA SER A 174 -12.61 9.03 4.63
C SER A 174 -13.14 8.16 5.78
N PRO A 175 -14.25 7.42 5.57
CA PRO A 175 -14.73 6.44 6.56
C PRO A 175 -13.65 5.40 6.90
N ARG A 176 -12.80 5.07 5.94
CA ARG A 176 -11.68 4.14 6.13
C ARG A 176 -10.63 4.72 7.06
N LEU A 177 -10.19 5.95 6.83
CA LEU A 177 -9.23 6.62 7.71
C LEU A 177 -9.79 6.78 9.13
N ALA A 178 -11.04 7.25 9.28
CA ALA A 178 -11.68 7.38 10.58
C ALA A 178 -11.68 6.05 11.35
N LYS A 179 -12.05 4.93 10.70
CA LYS A 179 -12.03 3.59 11.29
C LYS A 179 -10.61 3.16 11.73
N TYR A 180 -9.58 3.49 10.95
CA TYR A 180 -8.20 3.15 11.32
C TYR A 180 -7.68 4.01 12.47
N VAL A 181 -8.10 5.27 12.58
CA VAL A 181 -7.80 6.11 13.75
C VAL A 181 -8.44 5.52 15.01
N ASP A 182 -9.70 5.08 14.95
CA ASP A 182 -10.36 4.37 16.05
C ASP A 182 -9.60 3.10 16.46
N PHE A 183 -9.22 2.28 15.50
CA PHE A 183 -8.44 1.07 15.77
C PHE A 183 -7.07 1.39 16.39
N ALA A 184 -6.35 2.37 15.87
CA ALA A 184 -5.05 2.79 16.38
C ALA A 184 -5.15 3.37 17.79
N GLU A 185 -6.23 4.10 18.10
CA GLU A 185 -6.54 4.63 19.44
C GLU A 185 -6.69 3.48 20.46
N THR A 186 -7.46 2.43 20.14
CA THR A 186 -7.64 1.26 21.03
C THR A 186 -6.32 0.58 21.39
N LYS A 187 -5.28 0.75 20.57
CA LYS A 187 -3.93 0.23 20.77
C LYS A 187 -2.98 1.26 21.40
N GLY A 188 -3.47 2.46 21.72
CA GLY A 188 -2.68 3.55 22.33
C GLY A 188 -1.52 4.03 21.44
N ARG A 189 -1.58 3.83 20.11
CA ARG A 189 -0.47 4.09 19.20
C ARG A 189 -0.33 5.57 18.85
N LEU A 190 -1.45 6.25 18.57
CA LEU A 190 -1.45 7.65 18.13
C LEU A 190 -1.19 8.62 19.29
N THR A 191 -1.65 8.30 20.50
CA THR A 191 -1.54 9.20 21.66
C THR A 191 -0.17 9.20 22.31
N LYS A 192 0.66 8.17 22.05
CA LYS A 192 2.03 8.09 22.60
C LYS A 192 3.03 8.96 21.85
N ASN A 193 2.76 9.30 20.59
CA ASN A 193 3.60 10.18 19.80
C ASN A 193 3.00 11.58 19.76
N PRO A 194 3.69 12.63 20.24
CA PRO A 194 3.14 13.99 20.28
C PRO A 194 2.68 14.52 18.94
N GLY A 195 3.46 14.33 17.86
CA GLY A 195 3.09 14.78 16.53
C GLY A 195 1.87 14.05 15.96
N ALA A 196 1.78 12.73 16.15
CA ALA A 196 0.60 11.97 15.76
C ALA A 196 -0.63 12.40 16.56
N LYS A 197 -0.45 12.64 17.87
CA LYS A 197 -1.54 13.14 18.72
C LYS A 197 -2.05 14.51 18.25
N GLU A 198 -1.16 15.44 17.97
CA GLU A 198 -1.53 16.77 17.47
C GLU A 198 -2.28 16.67 16.14
N TYR A 199 -1.78 15.86 15.21
CA TYR A 199 -2.37 15.70 13.88
C TYR A 199 -3.74 15.01 13.91
N PHE A 200 -3.88 13.90 14.63
CA PHE A 200 -5.14 13.14 14.66
C PHE A 200 -6.15 13.59 15.73
N TYR A 201 -5.73 14.47 16.63
CA TYR A 201 -6.59 15.05 17.67
C TYR A 201 -6.46 16.57 17.73
N PRO A 202 -6.75 17.30 16.63
CA PRO A 202 -6.67 18.74 16.61
C PRO A 202 -7.57 19.33 17.71
N ASN A 203 -7.02 20.25 18.52
CA ASN A 203 -7.72 20.84 19.68
C ASN A 203 -8.25 19.78 20.69
N GLY A 204 -7.56 18.65 20.81
CA GLY A 204 -7.92 17.55 21.71
C GLY A 204 -9.13 16.70 21.25
N LYS A 205 -9.66 16.96 20.07
CA LYS A 205 -10.78 16.21 19.50
C LYS A 205 -10.28 15.31 18.36
N LYS A 206 -10.66 14.04 18.43
CA LYS A 206 -10.33 13.07 17.38
C LYS A 206 -10.96 13.48 16.04
N ILE A 207 -10.20 13.37 14.94
CA ILE A 207 -10.75 13.57 13.60
C ILE A 207 -11.87 12.56 13.34
N GLN A 208 -12.90 13.03 12.68
CA GLN A 208 -14.09 12.25 12.31
C GLN A 208 -14.41 12.51 10.83
N LYS A 209 -15.28 11.66 10.27
CA LYS A 209 -15.79 11.84 8.92
C LYS A 209 -16.50 13.18 8.77
#